data_be2280149b6ce62dd3f75f131729e88c
#
_entry.id   be2280149b6ce62dd3f75f131729e88c
#
_cell.length_a   1.000
_cell.length_b   1.000
_cell.length_c   1.000
_cell.angle_alpha   90.00
_cell.angle_beta   90.00
_cell.angle_gamma   90.00
#
_symmetry.space_group_name_H-M   'P 1'
#
loop_
_entity.id
_entity.type
_entity.pdbx_description
1 polymer ?
#
loop_
_entity_poly.entity_id
_entity_poly.type
_entity_poly.pdbx_seq_one_letter_code
_entity_poly.pdbx_strand_id
1 'polypeptide(L)'
;YGIGCKLFQIQRHTSDSLQASLVWETTRFKAKFANFVHREGYIYGLDDGILACLDLRTGQRRWKRGRYGHGQVILVDDVLLVQAESGTLILVEANPQSYRELARLDALDDKTWNNPALAAPFLLVRNHREAACYELPLENASAGGLELGNYGNNGKSNGIKRL
;
A
#
# COMPACT_ATOMS: atom_id res chain seq x y z
N TYR A 1 20.22 2.98 -4.06
CA TYR A 1 19.28 1.85 -4.20
C TYR A 1 20.05 0.52 -4.13
N GLY A 2 19.34 -0.60 -3.84
CA GLY A 2 19.90 -1.94 -3.91
C GLY A 2 20.67 -2.42 -2.68
N ILE A 3 20.86 -1.58 -1.66
CA ILE A 3 21.62 -1.91 -0.45
C ILE A 3 20.86 -2.83 0.49
N GLY A 4 19.53 -2.70 0.58
CA GLY A 4 18.68 -3.43 1.52
C GLY A 4 17.98 -2.49 2.51
N CYS A 5 17.65 -2.99 3.68
CA CYS A 5 17.03 -2.20 4.74
C CYS A 5 17.64 -2.48 6.12
N LYS A 6 17.42 -1.56 7.05
CA LYS A 6 17.91 -1.62 8.42
C LYS A 6 16.78 -1.23 9.38
N LEU A 7 16.74 -1.87 10.53
CA LEU A 7 15.91 -1.48 11.65
C LEU A 7 16.78 -0.80 12.71
N PHE A 8 16.35 0.37 13.16
CA PHE A 8 16.98 1.08 14.27
C PHE A 8 15.99 1.19 15.42
N GLN A 9 16.49 1.04 16.62
CA GLN A 9 15.80 1.44 17.84
C GLN A 9 16.20 2.87 18.17
N ILE A 10 15.20 3.73 18.38
CA ILE A 10 15.42 5.13 18.82
C ILE A 10 15.12 5.20 20.30
N GLN A 11 16.05 5.70 21.07
CA GLN A 11 15.91 5.91 22.51
C GLN A 11 16.21 7.36 22.86
N ARG A 12 15.56 7.88 23.90
CA ARG A 12 15.91 9.16 24.48
C ARG A 12 17.20 8.98 25.28
N HIS A 13 18.23 9.73 24.92
CA HIS A 13 19.52 9.69 25.61
C HIS A 13 19.59 10.77 26.71
N THR A 14 19.15 12.00 26.40
CA THR A 14 18.98 13.12 27.35
C THR A 14 17.62 13.78 27.07
N SER A 15 17.29 14.86 27.86
CA SER A 15 16.07 15.64 27.59
C SER A 15 15.96 16.10 26.14
N ASP A 16 17.09 16.41 25.48
CA ASP A 16 17.15 17.09 24.21
C ASP A 16 17.88 16.27 23.11
N SER A 17 18.22 15.00 23.39
CA SER A 17 18.91 14.15 22.42
C SER A 17 18.30 12.76 22.29
N LEU A 18 18.33 12.25 21.05
CA LEU A 18 17.94 10.90 20.68
C LEU A 18 19.16 10.11 20.24
N GLN A 19 19.21 8.83 20.58
CA GLN A 19 20.22 7.89 20.14
C GLN A 19 19.57 6.79 19.31
N ALA A 20 20.17 6.46 18.17
CA ALA A 20 19.76 5.35 17.33
C ALA A 20 20.76 4.20 17.44
N SER A 21 20.28 3.00 17.72
CA SER A 21 21.06 1.77 17.70
C SER A 21 20.53 0.80 16.65
N LEU A 22 21.45 0.18 15.89
CA LEU A 22 21.10 -0.81 14.89
C LEU A 22 20.60 -2.09 15.57
N VAL A 23 19.39 -2.53 15.19
CA VAL A 23 18.81 -3.81 15.65
C VAL A 23 19.19 -4.92 14.71
N TRP A 24 18.93 -4.74 13.40
CA TRP A 24 19.32 -5.66 12.34
C TRP A 24 19.44 -4.94 10.99
N GLU A 25 20.12 -5.59 10.05
CA GLU A 25 20.18 -5.21 8.64
C GLU A 25 20.00 -6.43 7.74
N THR A 26 19.43 -6.22 6.54
CA THR A 26 19.25 -7.27 5.54
C THR A 26 19.36 -6.72 4.13
N THR A 27 19.98 -7.47 3.23
CA THR A 27 20.01 -7.17 1.79
C THR A 27 18.81 -7.72 1.04
N ARG A 28 17.92 -8.43 1.74
CA ARG A 28 16.78 -9.16 1.16
C ARG A 28 15.48 -8.38 1.07
N PHE A 29 15.53 -7.06 1.30
CA PHE A 29 14.40 -6.17 1.13
C PHE A 29 14.87 -4.81 0.62
N LYS A 30 14.55 -4.51 -0.64
CA LYS A 30 15.05 -3.35 -1.39
C LYS A 30 13.87 -2.51 -1.86
N ALA A 31 13.32 -1.71 -0.97
CA ALA A 31 12.08 -0.97 -1.23
C ALA A 31 12.23 0.17 -2.27
N LYS A 32 13.44 0.61 -2.60
CA LYS A 32 13.70 1.77 -3.46
C LYS A 32 12.94 3.01 -2.98
N PHE A 33 11.96 3.51 -3.74
CA PHE A 33 11.10 4.63 -3.36
C PHE A 33 9.67 4.19 -2.98
N ALA A 34 9.39 2.88 -2.98
CA ALA A 34 8.13 2.34 -2.50
C ALA A 34 8.07 2.39 -0.97
N ASN A 35 6.91 2.75 -0.42
CA ASN A 35 6.67 2.64 1.00
C ASN A 35 6.49 1.18 1.44
N PHE A 36 6.46 0.98 2.73
CA PHE A 36 6.09 -0.28 3.37
C PHE A 36 5.15 -0.01 4.54
N VAL A 37 4.40 -1.02 4.93
CA VAL A 37 3.43 -0.96 6.01
C VAL A 37 3.74 -2.01 7.06
N HIS A 38 3.29 -1.75 8.29
CA HIS A 38 3.48 -2.65 9.42
C HIS A 38 2.13 -3.13 9.97
N ARG A 39 2.03 -4.43 10.24
CA ARG A 39 0.90 -5.02 10.96
C ARG A 39 1.38 -6.20 11.81
N GLU A 40 1.00 -6.19 13.10
CA GLU A 40 1.18 -7.30 14.04
C GLU A 40 2.60 -7.91 14.04
N GLY A 41 3.63 -7.04 14.01
CA GLY A 41 5.03 -7.47 14.04
C GLY A 41 5.60 -7.91 12.69
N TYR A 42 4.89 -7.66 11.59
CA TYR A 42 5.34 -7.93 10.24
C TYR A 42 5.34 -6.69 9.37
N ILE A 43 6.31 -6.62 8.46
CA ILE A 43 6.47 -5.55 7.47
C ILE A 43 6.08 -6.10 6.10
N TYR A 44 5.25 -5.34 5.38
CA TYR A 44 4.87 -5.65 4.00
C TYR A 44 5.27 -4.50 3.08
N GLY A 45 5.82 -4.84 1.92
CA GLY A 45 6.23 -3.84 0.93
C GLY A 45 6.85 -4.46 -0.31
N LEU A 46 7.23 -3.62 -1.26
CA LEU A 46 7.75 -4.06 -2.55
C LEU A 46 9.28 -4.19 -2.50
N ASP A 47 9.78 -5.42 -2.43
CA ASP A 47 11.21 -5.75 -2.54
C ASP A 47 11.58 -5.88 -4.02
N ASP A 48 12.16 -4.83 -4.57
CA ASP A 48 12.55 -4.74 -5.98
C ASP A 48 11.38 -5.12 -6.94
N GLY A 49 10.22 -4.55 -6.65
CA GLY A 49 9.00 -4.71 -7.44
C GLY A 49 8.18 -5.97 -7.14
N ILE A 50 8.56 -6.76 -6.16
CA ILE A 50 7.83 -7.96 -5.74
C ILE A 50 7.37 -7.80 -4.30
N LEU A 51 6.07 -8.00 -4.04
CA LEU A 51 5.54 -7.89 -2.68
C LEU A 51 6.19 -8.94 -1.77
N ALA A 52 6.62 -8.50 -0.60
CA ALA A 52 7.29 -9.33 0.38
C ALA A 52 6.77 -9.04 1.79
N CYS A 53 6.82 -10.06 2.63
CA CYS A 53 6.57 -9.98 4.07
C CYS A 53 7.85 -10.30 4.83
N LEU A 54 8.19 -9.46 5.82
CA LEU A 54 9.31 -9.66 6.73
C LEU A 54 8.81 -9.68 8.17
N ASP A 55 9.47 -10.48 8.98
CA ASP A 55 9.36 -10.42 10.44
C ASP A 55 10.10 -9.15 10.94
N LEU A 56 9.38 -8.24 11.60
CA LEU A 56 9.95 -6.97 12.09
C LEU A 56 11.05 -7.19 13.11
N ARG A 57 10.94 -8.19 13.97
CA ARG A 57 11.89 -8.45 15.06
C ARG A 57 13.24 -8.96 14.56
N THR A 58 13.23 -9.76 13.48
CA THR A 58 14.42 -10.48 13.00
C THR A 58 14.93 -10.00 11.63
N GLY A 59 14.12 -9.27 10.85
CA GLY A 59 14.42 -8.93 9.47
C GLY A 59 14.35 -10.11 8.51
N GLN A 60 13.91 -11.28 8.97
CA GLN A 60 13.78 -12.47 8.13
C GLN A 60 12.56 -12.38 7.22
N ARG A 61 12.76 -12.72 5.95
CA ARG A 61 11.67 -12.75 4.98
C ARG A 61 10.82 -14.00 5.18
N ARG A 62 9.51 -13.79 5.36
CA ARG A 62 8.49 -14.84 5.46
C ARG A 62 8.12 -15.38 4.09
N TRP A 63 7.80 -14.47 3.15
CA TRP A 63 7.50 -14.82 1.77
C TRP A 63 7.81 -13.63 0.83
N LYS A 64 7.86 -13.90 -0.46
CA LYS A 64 8.01 -12.92 -1.54
C LYS A 64 7.24 -13.43 -2.77
N ARG A 65 6.15 -12.74 -3.15
CA ARG A 65 5.23 -13.14 -4.23
C ARG A 65 4.58 -11.91 -4.87
N GLY A 66 4.01 -12.09 -6.08
CA GLY A 66 3.36 -11.01 -6.82
C GLY A 66 4.35 -9.97 -7.32
N ARG A 67 4.45 -9.81 -8.64
CA ARG A 67 5.33 -8.81 -9.26
C ARG A 67 4.50 -7.62 -9.68
N TYR A 68 4.73 -6.48 -9.03
CA TYR A 68 3.93 -5.26 -9.18
C TYR A 68 4.74 -4.05 -9.64
N GLY A 69 6.03 -4.23 -9.91
CA GLY A 69 6.93 -3.13 -10.22
C GLY A 69 7.16 -2.20 -9.02
N HIS A 70 7.57 -0.97 -9.28
CA HIS A 70 7.87 0.02 -8.24
C HIS A 70 6.64 0.85 -7.88
N GLY A 71 5.56 0.16 -7.52
CA GLY A 71 4.32 0.77 -7.05
C GLY A 71 4.35 1.17 -5.58
N GLN A 72 3.18 1.27 -4.98
CA GLN A 72 2.99 1.69 -3.57
C GLN A 72 2.07 0.71 -2.84
N VAL A 73 2.16 0.70 -1.52
CA VAL A 73 1.34 -0.17 -0.66
C VAL A 73 0.73 0.66 0.46
N ILE A 74 -0.56 0.51 0.71
CA ILE A 74 -1.21 0.97 1.94
C ILE A 74 -1.87 -0.21 2.65
N LEU A 75 -2.03 -0.09 3.95
CA LEU A 75 -2.71 -1.09 4.79
C LEU A 75 -4.08 -0.55 5.19
N VAL A 76 -5.10 -1.37 5.02
CA VAL A 76 -6.49 -1.09 5.44
C VAL A 76 -6.94 -2.32 6.22
N ASP A 77 -7.04 -2.18 7.52
CA ASP A 77 -7.32 -3.27 8.47
C ASP A 77 -6.38 -4.48 8.26
N ASP A 78 -6.86 -5.55 7.66
CA ASP A 78 -6.09 -6.76 7.35
C ASP A 78 -5.82 -6.95 5.85
N VAL A 79 -6.04 -5.91 5.05
CA VAL A 79 -5.86 -5.92 3.60
C VAL A 79 -4.74 -4.96 3.18
N LEU A 80 -3.80 -5.44 2.41
CA LEU A 80 -2.83 -4.64 1.68
C LEU A 80 -3.45 -4.19 0.37
N LEU A 81 -3.59 -2.90 0.15
CA LEU A 81 -3.90 -2.33 -1.15
C LEU A 81 -2.59 -1.98 -1.84
N VAL A 82 -2.27 -2.71 -2.89
CA VAL A 82 -1.07 -2.51 -3.70
C VAL A 82 -1.46 -1.76 -4.98
N GLN A 83 -0.89 -0.59 -5.18
CA GLN A 83 -0.97 0.13 -6.45
C GLN A 83 0.28 -0.24 -7.27
N ALA A 84 0.10 -1.10 -8.26
CA ALA A 84 1.20 -1.55 -9.11
C ALA A 84 1.71 -0.43 -10.03
N GLU A 85 2.95 -0.55 -10.47
CA GLU A 85 3.58 0.39 -11.43
C GLU A 85 2.81 0.46 -12.76
N SER A 86 2.08 -0.60 -13.12
CA SER A 86 1.21 -0.65 -14.31
C SER A 86 -0.10 0.13 -14.19
N GLY A 87 -0.44 0.63 -12.98
CA GLY A 87 -1.73 1.26 -12.71
C GLY A 87 -2.80 0.30 -12.17
N THR A 88 -2.52 -1.00 -12.12
CA THR A 88 -3.42 -1.99 -11.54
C THR A 88 -3.47 -1.85 -10.02
N LEU A 89 -4.65 -1.94 -9.43
CA LEU A 89 -4.87 -2.08 -7.99
C LEU A 89 -5.03 -3.56 -7.64
N ILE A 90 -4.37 -3.99 -6.57
CA ILE A 90 -4.44 -5.37 -6.10
C ILE A 90 -4.72 -5.35 -4.60
N LEU A 91 -5.69 -6.15 -4.18
CA LEU A 91 -5.95 -6.43 -2.77
C LEU A 91 -5.29 -7.75 -2.39
N VAL A 92 -4.49 -7.72 -1.32
CA VAL A 92 -3.77 -8.89 -0.81
C VAL A 92 -4.02 -8.99 0.68
N GLU A 93 -4.28 -10.19 1.18
CA GLU A 93 -4.39 -10.43 2.62
C GLU A 93 -3.07 -10.12 3.34
N ALA A 94 -3.12 -9.35 4.41
CA ALA A 94 -1.96 -9.05 5.25
C ALA A 94 -1.64 -10.23 6.19
N ASN A 95 -1.25 -11.37 5.60
CA ASN A 95 -1.00 -12.64 6.27
C ASN A 95 0.49 -13.01 6.20
N PRO A 96 1.19 -13.18 7.34
CA PRO A 96 2.62 -13.51 7.34
C PRO A 96 2.92 -14.98 7.00
N GLN A 97 1.93 -15.87 7.05
CA GLN A 97 2.12 -17.30 6.75
C GLN A 97 2.14 -17.58 5.25
N SER A 98 1.31 -16.84 4.48
CA SER A 98 1.17 -17.07 3.06
C SER A 98 0.74 -15.82 2.31
N TYR A 99 1.06 -15.76 1.03
CA TYR A 99 0.52 -14.78 0.11
C TYR A 99 -0.83 -15.23 -0.43
N ARG A 100 -1.84 -14.36 -0.35
CA ARG A 100 -3.16 -14.58 -0.96
C ARG A 100 -3.68 -13.28 -1.57
N GLU A 101 -3.79 -13.26 -2.90
CA GLU A 101 -4.45 -12.18 -3.64
C GLU A 101 -5.97 -12.34 -3.51
N LEU A 102 -6.66 -11.26 -3.13
CA LEU A 102 -8.10 -11.24 -2.89
C LEU A 102 -8.87 -10.73 -4.10
N ALA A 103 -8.35 -9.65 -4.71
CA ALA A 103 -9.00 -9.00 -5.85
C ALA A 103 -7.99 -8.20 -6.68
N ARG A 104 -8.39 -7.86 -7.90
CA ARG A 104 -7.61 -7.05 -8.83
C ARG A 104 -8.52 -6.15 -9.67
N LEU A 105 -8.07 -4.93 -9.94
CA LEU A 105 -8.75 -3.94 -10.78
C LEU A 105 -7.72 -3.17 -11.60
N ASP A 106 -7.89 -3.12 -12.92
CA ASP A 106 -7.12 -2.22 -13.78
C ASP A 106 -7.71 -0.82 -13.65
N ALA A 107 -7.05 0.01 -12.83
CA ALA A 107 -7.57 1.30 -12.37
C ALA A 107 -7.08 2.47 -13.22
N LEU A 108 -5.81 2.45 -13.62
CA LEU A 108 -5.16 3.48 -14.42
C LEU A 108 -4.36 2.82 -15.53
N ASP A 109 -4.18 3.56 -16.61
CA ASP A 109 -3.24 3.20 -17.65
C ASP A 109 -1.87 3.84 -17.40
N ASP A 110 -0.78 3.16 -17.84
CA ASP A 110 0.57 3.71 -17.81
C ASP A 110 1.21 3.72 -16.40
N LYS A 111 2.43 4.24 -16.35
CA LYS A 111 3.32 4.21 -15.19
C LYS A 111 2.77 4.97 -14.00
N THR A 112 2.60 4.27 -12.88
CA THR A 112 1.96 4.76 -11.67
C THR A 112 2.89 4.59 -10.48
N TRP A 113 3.44 5.69 -9.95
CA TRP A 113 4.35 5.73 -8.81
C TRP A 113 3.81 6.49 -7.60
N ASN A 114 2.65 7.13 -7.75
CA ASN A 114 2.05 7.94 -6.70
C ASN A 114 1.41 7.05 -5.63
N ASN A 115 1.42 7.52 -4.39
CA ASN A 115 0.68 6.86 -3.32
C ASN A 115 -0.82 6.98 -3.58
N PRO A 116 -1.60 5.91 -3.41
CA PRO A 116 -3.04 6.00 -3.31
C PRO A 116 -3.43 6.73 -2.02
N ALA A 117 -4.61 7.36 -2.03
CA ALA A 117 -5.19 7.99 -0.84
C ALA A 117 -6.55 7.36 -0.56
N LEU A 118 -6.75 6.91 0.67
CA LEU A 118 -8.02 6.33 1.12
C LEU A 118 -8.65 7.23 2.18
N ALA A 119 -9.88 7.64 1.90
CA ALA A 119 -10.79 8.27 2.86
C ALA A 119 -12.14 7.55 2.71
N ALA A 120 -12.34 6.51 3.50
CA ALA A 120 -13.47 5.59 3.33
C ALA A 120 -14.80 6.32 3.21
N PRO A 121 -15.65 5.97 2.22
CA PRO A 121 -15.51 4.84 1.29
C PRO A 121 -14.71 5.15 0.02
N PHE A 122 -14.06 6.31 -0.11
CA PHE A 122 -13.44 6.77 -1.35
C PHE A 122 -11.94 6.43 -1.41
N LEU A 123 -11.53 5.82 -2.52
CA LEU A 123 -10.14 5.56 -2.88
C LEU A 123 -9.75 6.43 -4.08
N LEU A 124 -8.76 7.30 -3.89
CA LEU A 124 -8.20 8.12 -4.95
C LEU A 124 -6.86 7.54 -5.39
N VAL A 125 -6.71 7.39 -6.70
CA VAL A 125 -5.48 6.95 -7.35
C VAL A 125 -5.15 7.88 -8.50
N ARG A 126 -3.86 8.06 -8.78
CA ARG A 126 -3.42 8.89 -9.90
C ARG A 126 -2.04 8.48 -10.42
N ASN A 127 -1.77 8.87 -11.65
CA ASN A 127 -0.43 8.91 -12.23
C ASN A 127 -0.16 10.31 -12.82
N HIS A 128 0.76 10.40 -13.78
CA HIS A 128 1.12 11.68 -14.43
C HIS A 128 0.10 12.13 -15.49
N ARG A 129 -0.85 11.26 -15.91
CA ARG A 129 -1.80 11.51 -16.99
C ARG A 129 -3.24 11.64 -16.52
N GLU A 130 -3.60 10.86 -15.49
CA GLU A 130 -4.99 10.71 -15.06
C GLU A 130 -5.11 10.50 -13.55
N ALA A 131 -6.31 10.74 -13.05
CA ALA A 131 -6.72 10.41 -11.70
C ALA A 131 -8.10 9.74 -11.73
N ALA A 132 -8.34 8.82 -10.81
CA ALA A 132 -9.62 8.16 -10.62
C ALA A 132 -10.00 8.14 -9.15
N CYS A 133 -11.30 8.27 -8.89
CA CYS A 133 -11.89 8.10 -7.57
C CYS A 133 -12.85 6.92 -7.63
N TYR A 134 -12.63 5.95 -6.74
CA TYR A 134 -13.47 4.76 -6.60
C TYR A 134 -14.22 4.82 -5.28
N GLU A 135 -15.49 4.55 -5.31
CA GLU A 135 -16.28 4.29 -4.11
C GLU A 135 -16.20 2.80 -3.81
N LEU A 136 -15.65 2.46 -2.64
CA LEU A 136 -15.46 1.07 -2.22
C LEU A 136 -16.74 0.52 -1.58
N PRO A 137 -17.15 -0.71 -1.90
CA PRO A 137 -18.26 -1.38 -1.23
C PRO A 137 -17.81 -1.84 0.17
N LEU A 138 -17.90 -0.94 1.16
CA LEU A 138 -17.58 -1.27 2.54
C LEU A 138 -18.80 -1.94 3.18
N GLU A 139 -18.62 -3.14 3.71
CA GLU A 139 -19.62 -3.77 4.58
C GLU A 139 -19.70 -2.94 5.88
N ASN A 140 -20.91 -2.44 6.21
CA ASN A 140 -21.21 -1.64 7.41
C ASN A 140 -20.66 -0.20 7.48
N ALA A 141 -20.54 0.52 6.38
CA ALA A 141 -20.58 1.98 6.45
C ALA A 141 -22.00 2.39 6.89
N SER A 142 -22.24 2.44 8.20
CA SER A 142 -23.46 3.06 8.75
C SER A 142 -23.56 4.46 8.16
N ALA A 143 -24.70 4.75 7.53
CA ALA A 143 -25.01 5.95 6.77
C ALA A 143 -24.77 7.23 7.61
N GLY A 144 -23.57 7.75 7.53
CA GLY A 144 -23.24 9.16 7.81
C GLY A 144 -23.21 9.87 6.47
N GLY A 145 -24.41 10.26 5.99
CA GLY A 145 -24.57 10.82 4.65
C GLY A 145 -23.79 12.11 4.48
N LEU A 146 -22.80 12.10 3.61
CA LEU A 146 -22.41 13.25 2.82
C LEU A 146 -23.32 13.25 1.58
N GLU A 147 -24.33 14.12 1.56
CA GLU A 147 -25.09 14.40 0.35
C GLU A 147 -24.13 15.00 -0.68
N LEU A 148 -23.68 14.16 -1.61
CA LEU A 148 -22.98 14.63 -2.81
C LEU A 148 -24.02 15.26 -3.74
N GLY A 149 -23.93 16.58 -3.90
CA GLY A 149 -24.77 17.34 -4.81
C GLY A 149 -24.81 16.69 -6.21
N ASN A 150 -26.01 16.63 -6.77
CA ASN A 150 -26.33 16.11 -8.09
C ASN A 150 -25.45 16.74 -9.18
N TYR A 151 -24.43 16.03 -9.63
CA TYR A 151 -23.75 16.30 -10.90
C TYR A 151 -24.28 15.33 -11.96
N GLY A 152 -24.87 15.94 -12.98
CA GLY A 152 -25.64 15.37 -14.08
C GLY A 152 -25.22 13.99 -14.59
N ASN A 153 -26.26 13.16 -14.64
CA ASN A 153 -26.25 11.82 -15.17
C ASN A 153 -26.21 11.84 -16.70
N ASN A 154 -25.19 11.29 -17.32
CA ASN A 154 -25.30 10.77 -18.69
C ASN A 154 -24.41 9.52 -18.86
N GLY A 155 -25.08 8.39 -18.79
CA GLY A 155 -24.81 7.20 -19.61
C GLY A 155 -23.72 6.22 -19.11
N LYS A 156 -24.19 5.13 -18.50
CA LYS A 156 -23.65 3.76 -18.43
C LYS A 156 -22.57 3.42 -17.39
N SER A 157 -23.07 2.68 -16.42
CA SER A 157 -22.52 1.48 -15.75
C SER A 157 -21.22 1.59 -14.93
N ASN A 158 -21.35 1.11 -13.71
CA ASN A 158 -20.31 0.68 -12.78
C ASN A 158 -19.43 1.78 -12.19
N GLY A 159 -19.90 2.48 -11.16
CA GLY A 159 -19.16 3.03 -10.00
C GLY A 159 -17.83 3.78 -10.22
N ILE A 160 -17.39 4.01 -11.45
CA ILE A 160 -16.08 4.58 -11.78
C ILE A 160 -16.28 5.97 -12.37
N LYS A 161 -15.89 7.02 -11.63
CA LYS A 161 -15.71 8.36 -12.21
C LYS A 161 -14.21 8.59 -12.43
N ARG A 162 -13.80 8.67 -13.70
CA ARG A 162 -12.50 9.24 -14.09
C ARG A 162 -12.65 10.78 -14.10
N LEU A 163 -11.74 11.46 -13.42
CA LEU A 163 -11.61 12.91 -13.41
C LEU A 163 -10.64 13.38 -14.50
#